data_903496a3a86eaca354e370ee740694f5
#
_entry.id   903496a3a86eaca354e370ee740694f5
#
_cell.length_a   1.000
_cell.length_b   1.000
_cell.length_c   1.000
_cell.angle_alpha   90.00
_cell.angle_beta   90.00
_cell.angle_gamma   90.00
#
_symmetry.space_group_name_H-M   'P 1'
#
loop_
_entity.id
_entity.type
_entity.pdbx_description
1 polymer ?
#
loop_
_entity_poly.entity_id
_entity_poly.type
_entity_poly.pdbx_seq_one_letter_code
_entity_poly.pdbx_strand_id
1 'polypeptide(L)'
;FCIILKNCSAEEAAPMIDAFSKTSRSFSAKGVEHNYSISLGYAEYPANAEKVSDILRYADIALYEVKLQGKHGALAYRPDFHNSKRTQLGFSLSDISDNLPGAFFIYRAEKENERILYANQEMLQLTGCTDLDDFMHFTKHQFRNLVHPEDLTQVEESIWQQIESGMNGYNDYVKYRLAVKDGTYKTVLDYGRIVESEHYGSVFYVLVVDYGFIKTHYND
;
A
#
# COMPACT_ATOMS: atom_id res chain seq x y z
N PHE A 1 -16.59 1.68 -21.30
CA PHE A 1 -17.47 2.47 -22.18
C PHE A 1 -17.47 3.92 -21.74
N CYS A 2 -17.55 4.87 -22.68
CA CYS A 2 -17.65 6.29 -22.43
C CYS A 2 -18.89 6.84 -23.19
N ILE A 3 -19.66 7.70 -22.52
CA ILE A 3 -20.82 8.39 -23.10
C ILE A 3 -20.62 9.88 -22.92
N ILE A 4 -20.84 10.68 -23.94
CA ILE A 4 -20.78 12.13 -23.89
C ILE A 4 -22.18 12.69 -24.03
N LEU A 5 -22.62 13.41 -23.00
CA LEU A 5 -23.87 14.18 -23.01
C LEU A 5 -23.53 15.61 -23.40
N LYS A 6 -24.10 16.11 -24.48
CA LYS A 6 -23.87 17.49 -24.95
C LYS A 6 -24.91 18.43 -24.38
N ASN A 7 -24.49 19.62 -24.04
CA ASN A 7 -25.38 20.69 -23.54
C ASN A 7 -26.23 20.24 -22.34
N CYS A 8 -25.62 19.50 -21.41
CA CYS A 8 -26.26 18.97 -20.22
C CYS A 8 -25.28 19.10 -19.05
N SER A 9 -25.73 19.70 -17.97
CA SER A 9 -24.94 19.81 -16.74
C SER A 9 -24.93 18.48 -15.99
N ALA A 10 -24.00 18.32 -15.05
CA ALA A 10 -23.94 17.15 -14.18
C ALA A 10 -25.22 17.01 -13.32
N GLU A 11 -25.77 18.14 -12.88
CA GLU A 11 -27.00 18.17 -12.09
C GLU A 11 -28.24 17.73 -12.90
N GLU A 12 -28.35 18.20 -14.14
CA GLU A 12 -29.43 17.76 -15.06
C GLU A 12 -29.32 16.28 -15.45
N ALA A 13 -28.09 15.78 -15.61
CA ALA A 13 -27.84 14.39 -15.97
C ALA A 13 -28.03 13.41 -14.80
N ALA A 14 -27.82 13.86 -13.56
CA ALA A 14 -27.78 13.01 -12.38
C ALA A 14 -29.00 12.09 -12.20
N PRO A 15 -30.28 12.56 -12.34
CA PRO A 15 -31.43 11.68 -12.17
C PRO A 15 -31.48 10.54 -13.20
N MET A 16 -31.12 10.84 -14.46
CA MET A 16 -31.09 9.86 -15.54
C MET A 16 -29.97 8.83 -15.32
N ILE A 17 -28.79 9.30 -14.94
CA ILE A 17 -27.62 8.44 -14.68
C ILE A 17 -27.88 7.52 -13.47
N ASP A 18 -28.49 8.08 -12.41
CA ASP A 18 -28.83 7.31 -11.21
C ASP A 18 -29.90 6.23 -11.52
N ALA A 19 -30.96 6.57 -12.20
CA ALA A 19 -31.97 5.62 -12.64
C ALA A 19 -31.36 4.52 -13.53
N PHE A 20 -30.47 4.88 -14.44
CA PHE A 20 -29.77 3.94 -15.30
C PHE A 20 -28.87 2.99 -14.51
N SER A 21 -28.16 3.46 -13.50
CA SER A 21 -27.27 2.65 -12.67
C SER A 21 -28.03 1.64 -11.80
N LYS A 22 -29.21 2.01 -11.30
CA LYS A 22 -30.08 1.20 -10.42
C LYS A 22 -30.94 0.17 -11.15
N THR A 23 -31.04 0.23 -12.48
CA THR A 23 -31.84 -0.72 -13.26
C THR A 23 -31.20 -2.10 -13.19
N SER A 24 -31.96 -3.10 -12.71
CA SER A 24 -31.55 -4.51 -12.77
C SER A 24 -31.49 -4.98 -14.22
N ARG A 25 -30.43 -5.67 -14.55
CA ARG A 25 -30.19 -6.22 -15.89
C ARG A 25 -29.75 -7.66 -15.79
N SER A 26 -30.21 -8.45 -16.75
CA SER A 26 -29.76 -9.83 -16.90
C SER A 26 -29.42 -10.13 -18.36
N PHE A 27 -28.63 -11.15 -18.58
CA PHE A 27 -28.39 -11.73 -19.89
C PHE A 27 -28.33 -13.26 -19.77
N SER A 28 -28.75 -13.96 -20.80
CA SER A 28 -28.68 -15.42 -20.85
C SER A 28 -27.45 -15.86 -21.64
N ALA A 29 -26.65 -16.73 -21.05
CA ALA A 29 -25.51 -17.35 -21.72
C ALA A 29 -25.48 -18.85 -21.40
N LYS A 30 -25.40 -19.66 -22.44
CA LYS A 30 -25.43 -21.15 -22.34
C LYS A 30 -26.59 -21.71 -21.51
N GLY A 31 -27.75 -21.06 -21.60
CA GLY A 31 -28.97 -21.49 -20.88
C GLY A 31 -29.01 -21.09 -19.40
N VAL A 32 -28.04 -20.30 -18.93
CA VAL A 32 -27.98 -19.75 -17.55
C VAL A 32 -28.24 -18.26 -17.61
N GLU A 33 -29.11 -17.76 -16.73
CA GLU A 33 -29.37 -16.33 -16.59
C GLU A 33 -28.38 -15.71 -15.62
N HIS A 34 -27.70 -14.62 -16.03
CA HIS A 34 -26.72 -13.89 -15.28
C HIS A 34 -27.19 -12.47 -15.01
N ASN A 35 -27.33 -12.12 -13.74
CA ASN A 35 -27.61 -10.75 -13.33
C ASN A 35 -26.33 -9.92 -13.27
N TYR A 36 -26.38 -8.67 -13.70
CA TYR A 36 -25.27 -7.75 -13.62
C TYR A 36 -25.71 -6.35 -13.20
N SER A 37 -24.79 -5.62 -12.61
CA SER A 37 -24.94 -4.23 -12.23
C SER A 37 -23.95 -3.35 -12.98
N ILE A 38 -24.23 -2.06 -13.04
CA ILE A 38 -23.38 -1.07 -13.68
C ILE A 38 -22.92 -0.06 -12.62
N SER A 39 -21.62 0.26 -12.67
CA SER A 39 -21.06 1.38 -11.93
C SER A 39 -20.72 2.49 -12.91
N LEU A 40 -21.07 3.72 -12.57
CA LEU A 40 -20.92 4.90 -13.41
C LEU A 40 -20.19 6.01 -12.64
N GLY A 41 -19.21 6.61 -13.27
CA GLY A 41 -18.59 7.86 -12.80
C GLY A 41 -18.77 8.92 -13.88
N TYR A 42 -19.06 10.16 -13.51
CA TYR A 42 -19.26 11.22 -14.47
C TYR A 42 -18.65 12.53 -13.99
N ALA A 43 -18.29 13.38 -14.93
CA ALA A 43 -17.72 14.70 -14.70
C ALA A 43 -18.21 15.66 -15.76
N GLU A 44 -18.27 16.95 -15.42
CA GLU A 44 -18.77 18.02 -16.27
C GLU A 44 -17.64 18.96 -16.71
N TYR A 45 -17.70 19.37 -17.99
CA TYR A 45 -16.83 20.42 -18.53
C TYR A 45 -17.66 21.67 -18.81
N PRO A 46 -17.20 22.89 -18.43
CA PRO A 46 -15.91 23.18 -17.80
C PRO A 46 -15.90 23.11 -16.25
N ALA A 47 -17.01 22.77 -15.59
CA ALA A 47 -17.18 22.89 -14.15
C ALA A 47 -16.13 22.08 -13.35
N ASN A 48 -15.78 20.87 -13.82
CA ASN A 48 -14.83 20.02 -13.11
C ASN A 48 -13.42 20.04 -13.68
N ALA A 49 -13.22 20.50 -14.91
CA ALA A 49 -11.91 20.46 -15.58
C ALA A 49 -11.66 21.71 -16.41
N GLU A 50 -10.44 22.23 -16.36
CA GLU A 50 -10.00 23.34 -17.22
C GLU A 50 -9.68 22.87 -18.65
N LYS A 51 -9.29 21.60 -18.80
CA LYS A 51 -8.95 20.98 -20.08
C LYS A 51 -9.88 19.80 -20.37
N VAL A 52 -10.35 19.72 -21.60
CA VAL A 52 -11.18 18.60 -22.07
C VAL A 52 -10.48 17.25 -21.88
N SER A 53 -9.15 17.22 -22.01
CA SER A 53 -8.35 15.99 -21.77
C SER A 53 -8.47 15.43 -20.36
N ASP A 54 -8.77 16.25 -19.38
CA ASP A 54 -8.85 15.84 -17.98
C ASP A 54 -10.22 15.27 -17.59
N ILE A 55 -11.26 15.55 -18.41
CA ILE A 55 -12.63 15.17 -18.07
C ILE A 55 -12.82 13.65 -17.96
N LEU A 56 -12.19 12.88 -18.84
CA LEU A 56 -12.23 11.42 -18.79
C LEU A 56 -11.55 10.88 -17.54
N ARG A 57 -10.43 11.47 -17.16
CA ARG A 57 -9.70 11.12 -15.94
C ARG A 57 -10.54 11.37 -14.69
N TYR A 58 -11.27 12.48 -14.64
CA TYR A 58 -12.12 12.81 -13.52
C TYR A 58 -13.37 11.93 -13.44
N ALA A 59 -13.97 11.61 -14.57
CA ALA A 59 -15.04 10.60 -14.62
C ALA A 59 -14.58 9.22 -14.17
N ASP A 60 -13.34 8.81 -14.53
CA ASP A 60 -12.73 7.55 -14.07
C ASP A 60 -12.47 7.55 -12.56
N ILE A 61 -12.02 8.66 -11.98
CA ILE A 61 -11.86 8.81 -10.54
C ILE A 61 -13.21 8.62 -9.83
N ALA A 62 -14.29 9.25 -10.33
CA ALA A 62 -15.61 9.07 -9.76
C ALA A 62 -16.14 7.65 -9.91
N LEU A 63 -15.90 7.00 -11.05
CA LEU A 63 -16.24 5.57 -11.26
C LEU A 63 -15.50 4.66 -10.26
N TYR A 64 -14.25 4.98 -9.98
CA TYR A 64 -13.48 4.23 -9.00
C TYR A 64 -14.09 4.32 -7.59
N GLU A 65 -14.51 5.52 -7.16
CA GLU A 65 -15.21 5.72 -5.89
C GLU A 65 -16.51 4.88 -5.79
N VAL A 66 -17.31 4.81 -6.87
CA VAL A 66 -18.48 3.92 -6.91
C VAL A 66 -18.08 2.47 -6.66
N LYS A 67 -16.98 2.01 -7.26
CA LYS A 67 -16.49 0.64 -7.08
C LYS A 67 -16.00 0.37 -5.65
N LEU A 68 -15.41 1.36 -4.98
CA LEU A 68 -15.00 1.27 -3.58
C LEU A 68 -16.21 1.20 -2.62
N GLN A 69 -17.29 1.92 -2.91
CA GLN A 69 -18.50 1.95 -2.10
C GLN A 69 -19.43 0.71 -2.28
N GLY A 70 -18.89 -0.37 -2.83
CA GLY A 70 -19.63 -1.64 -2.96
C GLY A 70 -20.13 -1.92 -4.37
N LYS A 71 -19.72 -1.14 -5.37
CA LYS A 71 -20.20 -1.23 -6.76
C LYS A 71 -21.69 -0.92 -6.86
N HIS A 72 -22.26 -0.91 -8.07
CA HIS A 72 -23.70 -0.67 -8.29
C HIS A 72 -24.15 0.74 -7.87
N GLY A 73 -23.99 1.71 -8.73
CA GLY A 73 -24.39 3.11 -8.48
C GLY A 73 -23.70 4.09 -9.43
N ALA A 74 -23.93 5.36 -9.20
CA ALA A 74 -23.35 6.45 -9.96
C ALA A 74 -22.87 7.58 -9.04
N LEU A 75 -21.73 8.19 -9.34
CA LEU A 75 -21.22 9.36 -8.64
C LEU A 75 -20.72 10.41 -9.63
N ALA A 76 -21.07 11.68 -9.34
CA ALA A 76 -20.41 12.83 -9.94
C ALA A 76 -18.98 12.95 -9.36
N TYR A 77 -18.06 13.37 -10.19
CA TYR A 77 -16.72 13.71 -9.74
C TYR A 77 -16.75 14.87 -8.70
N ARG A 78 -15.94 14.71 -7.67
CA ARG A 78 -15.67 15.75 -6.67
C ARG A 78 -14.16 15.84 -6.43
N PRO A 79 -13.63 17.05 -6.13
CA PRO A 79 -12.18 17.23 -5.90
C PRO A 79 -11.61 16.40 -4.73
N ASP A 80 -12.42 16.12 -3.71
CA ASP A 80 -12.02 15.29 -2.56
C ASP A 80 -11.72 13.84 -2.94
N PHE A 81 -12.24 13.35 -4.08
CA PHE A 81 -11.91 12.01 -4.60
C PHE A 81 -10.44 11.84 -5.02
N HIS A 82 -9.70 12.91 -5.23
CA HIS A 82 -8.25 12.82 -5.49
C HIS A 82 -7.46 12.30 -4.30
N ASN A 83 -7.99 12.45 -3.09
CA ASN A 83 -7.34 12.00 -1.87
C ASN A 83 -7.64 10.53 -1.53
N SER A 84 -8.64 9.92 -2.17
CA SER A 84 -8.88 8.49 -2.07
C SER A 84 -7.79 7.73 -2.81
N LYS A 85 -6.87 7.14 -2.06
CA LYS A 85 -5.80 6.32 -2.64
C LYS A 85 -6.43 5.17 -3.40
N ARG A 86 -6.12 5.06 -4.69
CA ARG A 86 -6.61 3.99 -5.58
C ARG A 86 -6.12 2.63 -5.06
N THR A 87 -6.97 1.95 -4.31
CA THR A 87 -6.72 0.57 -3.89
C THR A 87 -7.80 -0.34 -4.48
N GLN A 88 -7.39 -1.29 -5.29
CA GLN A 88 -8.30 -2.27 -5.91
C GLN A 88 -9.05 -3.15 -4.91
N LEU A 89 -8.66 -3.13 -3.64
CA LEU A 89 -9.14 -4.02 -2.59
C LEU A 89 -10.12 -3.38 -1.60
N GLY A 90 -10.41 -2.07 -1.71
CA GLY A 90 -11.22 -1.35 -0.72
C GLY A 90 -10.49 -1.02 0.58
N PHE A 91 -9.19 -1.31 0.65
CA PHE A 91 -8.29 -0.92 1.74
C PHE A 91 -7.26 0.07 1.22
N SER A 92 -6.95 1.14 1.95
CA SER A 92 -5.80 1.99 1.64
C SER A 92 -4.49 1.24 1.91
N LEU A 93 -3.38 1.64 1.28
CA LEU A 93 -2.06 1.09 1.61
C LEU A 93 -1.70 1.35 3.09
N SER A 94 -2.12 2.50 3.64
CA SER A 94 -1.97 2.77 5.07
C SER A 94 -2.81 1.81 5.92
N ASP A 95 -4.08 1.55 5.55
CA ASP A 95 -4.91 0.61 6.32
C ASP A 95 -4.27 -0.79 6.36
N ILE A 96 -3.70 -1.24 5.24
CA ILE A 96 -3.00 -2.54 5.20
C ILE A 96 -1.75 -2.49 6.07
N SER A 97 -0.88 -1.49 5.88
CA SER A 97 0.40 -1.43 6.58
C SER A 97 0.26 -1.20 8.09
N ASP A 98 -0.72 -0.38 8.50
CA ASP A 98 -0.95 -0.05 9.91
C ASP A 98 -1.68 -1.17 10.67
N ASN A 99 -2.32 -2.10 9.95
CA ASN A 99 -3.00 -3.26 10.52
C ASN A 99 -2.30 -4.60 10.21
N LEU A 100 -1.11 -4.58 9.63
CA LEU A 100 -0.30 -5.81 9.52
C LEU A 100 0.07 -6.29 10.93
N PRO A 101 -0.14 -7.59 11.25
CA PRO A 101 0.24 -8.15 12.55
C PRO A 101 1.75 -8.41 12.61
N GLY A 102 2.56 -7.36 12.66
CA GLY A 102 4.01 -7.43 12.73
C GLY A 102 4.69 -6.12 12.36
N ALA A 103 5.88 -5.93 12.87
CA ALA A 103 6.71 -4.80 12.54
C ALA A 103 7.16 -4.90 11.08
N PHE A 104 6.97 -3.82 10.33
CA PHE A 104 7.24 -3.80 8.90
C PHE A 104 7.92 -2.50 8.50
N PHE A 105 8.95 -2.58 7.67
CA PHE A 105 9.60 -1.42 7.10
C PHE A 105 10.12 -1.68 5.67
N ILE A 106 10.47 -0.60 4.97
CA ILE A 106 11.00 -0.64 3.61
C ILE A 106 12.28 0.18 3.57
N TYR A 107 13.33 -0.36 2.96
CA TYR A 107 14.58 0.38 2.74
C TYR A 107 15.18 0.09 1.35
N ARG A 108 16.08 0.96 0.88
CA ARG A 108 16.77 0.80 -0.40
C ARG A 108 17.73 -0.39 -0.37
N ALA A 109 17.70 -1.21 -1.40
CA ALA A 109 18.60 -2.35 -1.56
C ALA A 109 19.94 -1.90 -2.20
N GLU A 110 20.64 -0.99 -1.53
CA GLU A 110 21.93 -0.44 -1.96
C GLU A 110 22.94 -0.63 -0.82
N LYS A 111 24.01 -1.42 -1.05
CA LYS A 111 25.00 -1.81 -0.01
C LYS A 111 25.63 -0.62 0.76
N GLU A 112 25.73 0.53 0.14
CA GLU A 112 26.31 1.74 0.76
C GLU A 112 25.27 2.77 1.20
N ASN A 113 24.00 2.61 0.77
CA ASN A 113 22.94 3.57 1.02
C ASN A 113 21.61 2.85 1.32
N GLU A 114 21.59 2.13 2.43
CA GLU A 114 20.43 1.37 2.92
C GLU A 114 19.36 2.29 3.53
N ARG A 115 18.97 3.32 2.77
CA ARG A 115 18.06 4.35 3.27
C ARG A 115 16.67 3.79 3.54
N ILE A 116 16.19 3.94 4.76
CA ILE A 116 14.82 3.62 5.15
C ILE A 116 13.85 4.60 4.50
N LEU A 117 12.81 4.05 3.89
CA LEU A 117 11.78 4.78 3.15
C LEU A 117 10.45 4.82 3.90
N TYR A 118 10.15 3.77 4.67
CA TYR A 118 8.89 3.60 5.37
C TYR A 118 9.03 2.66 6.58
N ALA A 119 8.20 2.87 7.60
CA ALA A 119 7.98 1.94 8.71
C ALA A 119 6.50 2.03 9.16
N ASN A 120 5.91 0.90 9.54
CA ASN A 120 4.54 0.87 10.07
C ASN A 120 4.51 1.10 11.58
N GLN A 121 3.29 1.24 12.14
CA GLN A 121 3.09 1.52 13.56
C GLN A 121 3.71 0.45 14.48
N GLU A 122 3.64 -0.84 14.10
CA GLU A 122 4.23 -1.93 14.87
C GLU A 122 5.77 -1.85 14.92
N MET A 123 6.41 -1.37 13.84
CA MET A 123 7.87 -1.13 13.84
C MET A 123 8.25 0.03 14.77
N LEU A 124 7.44 1.08 14.81
CA LEU A 124 7.63 2.20 15.74
C LEU A 124 7.53 1.72 17.19
N GLN A 125 6.51 0.93 17.52
CA GLN A 125 6.33 0.35 18.87
C GLN A 125 7.47 -0.59 19.24
N LEU A 126 7.91 -1.44 18.33
CA LEU A 126 9.00 -2.39 18.54
C LEU A 126 10.30 -1.68 18.92
N THR A 127 10.58 -0.54 18.28
CA THR A 127 11.78 0.28 18.51
C THR A 127 11.60 1.34 19.61
N GLY A 128 10.38 1.53 20.13
CA GLY A 128 10.10 2.54 21.13
C GLY A 128 10.03 3.97 20.62
N CYS A 129 9.76 4.13 19.31
CA CYS A 129 9.57 5.44 18.66
C CYS A 129 8.11 5.88 18.71
N THR A 130 7.86 7.19 18.77
CA THR A 130 6.52 7.77 18.92
C THR A 130 5.80 7.92 17.57
N ASP A 131 6.55 8.23 16.53
CA ASP A 131 6.07 8.45 15.17
C ASP A 131 7.17 8.18 14.14
N LEU A 132 6.83 8.32 12.87
CA LEU A 132 7.76 8.03 11.77
C LEU A 132 8.96 9.00 11.74
N ASP A 133 8.76 10.27 12.05
CA ASP A 133 9.83 11.27 12.06
C ASP A 133 10.83 10.96 13.19
N ASP A 134 10.34 10.58 14.36
CA ASP A 134 11.15 10.13 15.49
C ASP A 134 11.96 8.87 15.13
N PHE A 135 11.34 7.90 14.47
CA PHE A 135 12.02 6.70 13.99
C PHE A 135 13.10 7.00 12.95
N MET A 136 12.79 7.87 11.98
CA MET A 136 13.76 8.30 10.98
C MET A 136 14.93 9.05 11.60
N HIS A 137 14.68 9.85 12.62
CA HIS A 137 15.75 10.55 13.36
C HIS A 137 16.61 9.57 14.17
N PHE A 138 15.99 8.64 14.90
CA PHE A 138 16.65 7.60 15.67
C PHE A 138 17.57 6.74 14.80
N THR A 139 17.06 6.26 13.66
CA THR A 139 17.81 5.42 12.72
C THR A 139 18.75 6.20 11.80
N LYS A 140 18.72 7.54 11.83
CA LYS A 140 19.42 8.41 10.86
C LYS A 140 19.10 8.00 9.41
N HIS A 141 17.87 7.57 9.18
CA HIS A 141 17.38 7.04 7.90
C HIS A 141 18.14 5.81 7.36
N GLN A 142 18.89 5.05 8.16
CA GLN A 142 19.72 3.96 7.68
C GLN A 142 19.37 2.64 8.39
N PHE A 143 19.23 1.55 7.63
CA PHE A 143 18.99 0.22 8.16
C PHE A 143 20.07 -0.23 9.13
N ARG A 144 21.34 0.00 8.80
CA ARG A 144 22.49 -0.37 9.64
C ARG A 144 22.43 0.16 11.07
N ASN A 145 21.73 1.27 11.30
CA ASN A 145 21.56 1.82 12.64
C ASN A 145 20.46 1.11 13.47
N LEU A 146 19.68 0.24 12.84
CA LEU A 146 18.77 -0.68 13.52
C LEU A 146 19.48 -1.95 14.01
N VAL A 147 20.62 -2.29 13.45
CA VAL A 147 21.36 -3.52 13.78
C VAL A 147 22.43 -3.23 14.84
N HIS A 148 22.57 -4.15 15.82
CA HIS A 148 23.66 -4.04 16.78
C HIS A 148 25.03 -4.00 16.07
N PRO A 149 25.96 -3.11 16.45
CA PRO A 149 27.22 -2.94 15.72
C PRO A 149 28.04 -4.22 15.53
N GLU A 150 28.04 -5.12 16.51
CA GLU A 150 28.75 -6.41 16.40
C GLU A 150 28.06 -7.40 15.43
N ASP A 151 26.76 -7.25 15.17
CA ASP A 151 26.00 -8.14 14.29
C ASP A 151 26.01 -7.64 12.84
N LEU A 152 26.28 -6.34 12.63
CA LEU A 152 26.04 -5.64 11.36
C LEU A 152 26.71 -6.32 10.16
N THR A 153 28.00 -6.57 10.22
CA THR A 153 28.73 -7.16 9.09
C THR A 153 28.18 -8.53 8.72
N GLN A 154 27.93 -9.38 9.72
CA GLN A 154 27.38 -10.71 9.48
C GLN A 154 25.95 -10.67 8.90
N VAL A 155 25.13 -9.71 9.35
CA VAL A 155 23.76 -9.51 8.87
C VAL A 155 23.77 -9.07 7.41
N GLU A 156 24.54 -8.01 7.07
CA GLU A 156 24.64 -7.51 5.70
C GLU A 156 25.18 -8.60 4.74
N GLU A 157 26.25 -9.29 5.11
CA GLU A 157 26.80 -10.39 4.31
C GLU A 157 25.78 -11.51 4.09
N SER A 158 25.04 -11.91 5.14
CA SER A 158 24.04 -12.98 5.07
C SER A 158 22.88 -12.59 4.16
N ILE A 159 22.35 -11.36 4.27
CA ILE A 159 21.27 -10.84 3.42
C ILE A 159 21.70 -10.93 1.94
N TRP A 160 22.83 -10.32 1.60
CA TRP A 160 23.28 -10.27 0.21
C TRP A 160 23.63 -11.66 -0.34
N GLN A 161 24.24 -12.53 0.45
CA GLN A 161 24.53 -13.91 0.03
C GLN A 161 23.23 -14.68 -0.30
N GLN A 162 22.17 -14.53 0.50
CA GLN A 162 20.90 -15.19 0.26
C GLN A 162 20.23 -14.63 -1.01
N ILE A 163 20.23 -13.32 -1.22
CA ILE A 163 19.66 -12.67 -2.41
C ILE A 163 20.44 -13.06 -3.67
N GLU A 164 21.77 -12.97 -3.66
CA GLU A 164 22.63 -13.30 -4.80
C GLU A 164 22.58 -14.78 -5.18
N SER A 165 22.37 -15.68 -4.21
CA SER A 165 22.23 -17.11 -4.47
C SER A 165 20.94 -17.47 -5.22
N GLY A 166 19.90 -16.63 -5.12
CA GLY A 166 18.58 -16.88 -5.74
C GLY A 166 17.82 -18.10 -5.19
N MET A 167 18.41 -18.84 -4.24
CA MET A 167 17.83 -20.10 -3.73
C MET A 167 16.50 -19.89 -3.01
N ASN A 168 16.29 -18.72 -2.40
CA ASN A 168 15.09 -18.39 -1.63
C ASN A 168 14.10 -17.50 -2.40
N GLY A 169 14.21 -17.41 -3.73
CA GLY A 169 13.30 -16.63 -4.56
C GLY A 169 13.34 -15.12 -4.23
N TYR A 170 14.55 -14.56 -4.08
CA TYR A 170 14.79 -13.15 -3.72
C TYR A 170 14.35 -12.77 -2.30
N ASN A 171 14.27 -13.74 -1.39
CA ASN A 171 14.03 -13.51 0.03
C ASN A 171 15.29 -13.78 0.84
N ASP A 172 15.38 -13.12 2.01
CA ASP A 172 16.38 -13.36 3.02
C ASP A 172 15.73 -13.58 4.39
N TYR A 173 16.48 -14.26 5.28
CA TYR A 173 16.09 -14.56 6.64
C TYR A 173 17.30 -14.37 7.52
N VAL A 174 17.25 -13.40 8.42
CA VAL A 174 18.35 -13.12 9.34
C VAL A 174 17.84 -12.93 10.76
N LYS A 175 18.70 -13.28 11.71
CA LYS A 175 18.47 -13.08 13.13
C LYS A 175 19.53 -12.15 13.67
N TYR A 176 19.12 -11.08 14.35
CA TYR A 176 20.05 -10.12 14.91
C TYR A 176 19.48 -9.40 16.15
N ARG A 177 20.30 -8.60 16.78
CA ARG A 177 19.92 -7.70 17.86
C ARG A 177 19.48 -6.36 17.26
N LEU A 178 18.19 -6.06 17.36
CA LEU A 178 17.56 -4.80 16.92
C LEU A 178 17.73 -3.73 17.98
N ALA A 179 18.17 -2.55 17.60
CA ALA A 179 18.31 -1.40 18.48
C ALA A 179 16.94 -0.84 18.91
N VAL A 180 16.81 -0.51 20.18
CA VAL A 180 15.65 0.16 20.78
C VAL A 180 16.05 1.54 21.25
N LYS A 181 15.16 2.52 21.18
CA LYS A 181 15.45 3.93 21.49
C LYS A 181 15.90 4.16 22.95
N ASP A 182 15.51 3.29 23.86
CA ASP A 182 15.94 3.33 25.27
C ASP A 182 17.39 2.85 25.50
N GLY A 183 18.10 2.49 24.44
CA GLY A 183 19.48 1.98 24.47
C GLY A 183 19.59 0.47 24.68
N THR A 184 18.47 -0.25 24.76
CA THR A 184 18.45 -1.70 24.83
C THR A 184 18.43 -2.34 23.44
N TYR A 185 18.52 -3.67 23.40
CA TYR A 185 18.43 -4.45 22.15
C TYR A 185 17.43 -5.58 22.32
N LYS A 186 16.64 -5.83 21.25
CA LYS A 186 15.76 -6.99 21.15
C LYS A 186 16.29 -7.98 20.13
N THR A 187 16.26 -9.26 20.43
CA THR A 187 16.57 -10.28 19.43
C THR A 187 15.36 -10.46 18.52
N VAL A 188 15.57 -10.27 17.22
CA VAL A 188 14.52 -10.35 16.21
C VAL A 188 14.85 -11.37 15.13
N LEU A 189 13.79 -11.86 14.46
CA LEU A 189 13.86 -12.52 13.17
C LEU A 189 13.37 -11.52 12.12
N ASP A 190 14.17 -11.33 11.10
CA ASP A 190 13.92 -10.47 9.97
C ASP A 190 13.67 -11.35 8.74
N TYR A 191 12.58 -11.08 8.07
CA TYR A 191 12.23 -11.70 6.81
C TYR A 191 12.12 -10.62 5.75
N GLY A 192 13.12 -10.52 4.90
CA GLY A 192 13.23 -9.54 3.84
C GLY A 192 12.89 -10.13 2.46
N ARG A 193 12.45 -9.26 1.57
CA ARG A 193 12.26 -9.55 0.14
C ARG A 193 12.69 -8.38 -0.69
N ILE A 194 13.59 -8.60 -1.66
CA ILE A 194 13.96 -7.58 -2.63
C ILE A 194 12.90 -7.48 -3.74
N VAL A 195 12.52 -6.25 -4.08
CA VAL A 195 11.50 -5.91 -5.08
C VAL A 195 11.96 -4.71 -5.90
N GLU A 196 11.71 -4.72 -7.20
CA GLU A 196 11.92 -3.55 -8.05
C GLU A 196 10.75 -2.56 -7.90
N SER A 197 11.07 -1.33 -7.52
CA SER A 197 10.14 -0.21 -7.40
C SER A 197 10.31 0.76 -8.56
N GLU A 198 9.23 1.18 -9.17
CA GLU A 198 9.25 2.19 -10.27
C GLU A 198 9.86 3.54 -9.84
N HIS A 199 9.79 3.90 -8.56
CA HIS A 199 10.24 5.20 -8.05
C HIS A 199 11.58 5.16 -7.32
N TYR A 200 11.92 4.01 -6.72
CA TYR A 200 13.07 3.91 -5.79
C TYR A 200 14.15 2.93 -6.25
N GLY A 201 13.95 2.24 -7.41
CA GLY A 201 14.81 1.13 -7.82
C GLY A 201 14.60 -0.09 -6.93
N SER A 202 15.63 -0.88 -6.71
CA SER A 202 15.56 -2.05 -5.84
C SER A 202 15.36 -1.65 -4.37
N VAL A 203 14.37 -2.23 -3.72
CA VAL A 203 14.06 -2.01 -2.30
C VAL A 203 13.83 -3.34 -1.58
N PHE A 204 14.13 -3.38 -0.29
CA PHE A 204 13.73 -4.46 0.60
C PHE A 204 12.40 -4.14 1.29
N TYR A 205 11.48 -5.08 1.23
CA TYR A 205 10.28 -5.16 2.07
C TYR A 205 10.59 -6.11 3.21
N VAL A 206 10.50 -5.65 4.45
CA VAL A 206 10.99 -6.40 5.61
C VAL A 206 9.91 -6.54 6.67
N LEU A 207 9.63 -7.79 7.06
CA LEU A 207 8.81 -8.13 8.21
C LEU A 207 9.73 -8.55 9.36
N VAL A 208 9.56 -7.92 10.51
CA VAL A 208 10.35 -8.17 11.72
C VAL A 208 9.49 -8.77 12.82
N VAL A 209 9.98 -9.83 13.43
CA VAL A 209 9.30 -10.52 14.52
C VAL A 209 10.20 -10.57 15.77
N ASP A 210 9.66 -10.18 16.91
CA ASP A 210 10.35 -10.28 18.20
C ASP A 210 10.55 -11.76 18.58
N TYR A 211 11.78 -12.25 18.40
CA TYR A 211 12.14 -13.63 18.71
C TYR A 211 12.09 -13.94 20.21
N GLY A 212 12.39 -12.96 21.03
CA GLY A 212 12.31 -13.10 22.49
C GLY A 212 10.88 -13.40 22.93
N PHE A 213 9.91 -12.70 22.38
CA PHE A 213 8.49 -12.93 22.63
C PHE A 213 8.06 -14.33 22.19
N ILE A 214 8.42 -14.76 20.97
CA ILE A 214 8.08 -16.11 20.47
C ILE A 214 8.68 -17.19 21.38
N LYS A 215 9.96 -17.09 21.70
CA LYS A 215 10.65 -18.08 22.55
C LYS A 215 10.01 -18.22 23.92
N THR A 216 9.52 -17.12 24.51
CA THR A 216 8.92 -17.14 25.85
C THR A 216 7.51 -17.72 25.87
N HIS A 217 6.75 -17.59 24.76
CA HIS A 217 5.33 -17.96 24.71
C HIS A 217 5.03 -19.26 23.96
N TYR A 218 5.97 -19.77 23.15
CA TYR A 218 5.75 -20.90 22.26
C TYR A 218 6.79 -22.03 22.37
N ASN A 219 7.78 -21.92 23.26
CA ASN A 219 8.67 -23.04 23.58
C ASN A 219 8.17 -23.70 24.88
N ASP A 220 7.31 -24.70 24.72
CA ASP A 220 7.15 -25.80 25.66
C ASP A 220 8.23 -26.86 25.43
#